data_91c329aacc94a6b08109227e8e53483a
#
_entry.id   91c329aacc94a6b08109227e8e53483a
#
_cell.length_a   1.000
_cell.length_b   1.000
_cell.length_c   1.000
_cell.angle_alpha   90.00
_cell.angle_beta   90.00
_cell.angle_gamma   90.00
#
_symmetry.space_group_name_H-M   'P 1'
#
loop_
_entity.id
_entity.type
_entity.pdbx_description
1 polymer ?
#
loop_
_entity_poly.entity_id
_entity_poly.type
_entity_poly.pdbx_seq_one_letter_code
_entity_poly.pdbx_strand_id
1 'polypeptide(L)'
;MLWNDVLLHNVAQINDVWREGKQLQRVPEAVREHLNPKAQERCRVASNSEIRFVADGPVKVTLSSPQGSGTYHVSYGSFMDSGQYPLTNAPLTIELTVNERLTTLNKQFLENDPWSPNVIRLLFPRQEIVVYKIEGKNLRAPKPEEMPSLRYLTYGTSITEGGCATKPHLSYAAQTAQLLGADLINLGMSGSCHAEPQMFDYIASRDDWDIATLALSVNMLGFENDEFRKRVKYGINK
;
A
#
# COMPACT_ATOMS: atom_id res chain seq x y z
N MET A 1 5.15 7.34 -4.94
CA MET A 1 5.58 8.75 -5.12
C MET A 1 6.65 9.11 -4.11
N LEU A 2 7.60 9.97 -4.45
CA LEU A 2 8.60 10.48 -3.51
C LEU A 2 7.99 11.62 -2.68
N TRP A 3 8.18 11.60 -1.37
CA TRP A 3 7.77 12.66 -0.46
C TRP A 3 8.89 12.89 0.57
N ASN A 4 9.45 14.10 0.57
CA ASN A 4 10.70 14.37 1.27
C ASN A 4 11.76 13.30 0.89
N ASP A 5 12.34 12.63 1.85
CA ASP A 5 13.38 11.62 1.64
C ASP A 5 12.85 10.17 1.72
N VAL A 6 11.53 9.95 1.58
CA VAL A 6 10.92 8.62 1.66
C VAL A 6 10.08 8.29 0.43
N LEU A 7 9.92 7.01 0.15
CA LEU A 7 9.04 6.50 -0.90
C LEU A 7 7.67 6.15 -0.31
N LEU A 8 6.62 6.86 -0.74
CA LEU A 8 5.24 6.47 -0.49
C LEU A 8 4.81 5.49 -1.58
N HIS A 9 4.73 4.23 -1.23
CA HIS A 9 4.35 3.16 -2.16
C HIS A 9 2.85 2.90 -2.12
N ASN A 10 2.25 2.57 -3.27
CA ASN A 10 0.81 2.43 -3.46
C ASN A 10 0.04 3.67 -2.99
N VAL A 11 0.63 4.85 -3.21
CA VAL A 11 0.06 6.17 -2.94
C VAL A 11 0.16 6.99 -4.20
N ALA A 12 -0.98 7.38 -4.77
CA ALA A 12 -1.03 8.20 -5.98
C ALA A 12 -1.09 9.69 -5.67
N GLN A 13 -1.61 10.05 -4.50
CA GLN A 13 -1.78 11.44 -4.07
C GLN A 13 -1.68 11.56 -2.55
N ILE A 14 -1.22 12.72 -2.08
CA ILE A 14 -1.31 13.15 -0.69
C ILE A 14 -2.16 14.39 -0.59
N ASN A 15 -3.01 14.47 0.42
CA ASN A 15 -3.91 15.58 0.65
C ASN A 15 -3.53 16.30 1.94
N ASP A 16 -3.50 17.63 1.90
CA ASP A 16 -3.25 18.44 3.09
C ASP A 16 -4.40 18.31 4.07
N VAL A 17 -4.07 18.04 5.31
CA VAL A 17 -5.03 17.98 6.40
C VAL A 17 -4.51 18.79 7.60
N TRP A 18 -5.33 18.90 8.65
CA TRP A 18 -5.02 19.67 9.83
C TRP A 18 -3.61 19.38 10.41
N ARG A 19 -2.94 20.40 10.92
CA ARG A 19 -1.58 20.37 11.49
C ARG A 19 -0.50 19.92 10.49
N GLU A 20 -0.61 20.33 9.25
CA GLU A 20 0.35 20.02 8.18
C GLU A 20 0.48 18.50 7.87
N GLY A 21 -0.47 17.70 8.35
CA GLY A 21 -0.53 16.28 8.03
C GLY A 21 -0.80 16.03 6.56
N LYS A 22 -0.30 14.91 6.04
CA LYS A 22 -0.49 14.44 4.67
C LYS A 22 -1.27 13.16 4.68
N GLN A 23 -2.55 13.21 4.29
CA GLN A 23 -3.39 12.02 4.14
C GLN A 23 -3.00 11.27 2.89
N LEU A 24 -2.76 9.96 3.03
CA LEU A 24 -2.43 9.09 1.91
C LEU A 24 -3.68 8.73 1.11
N GLN A 25 -3.57 8.76 -0.22
CA GLN A 25 -4.65 8.38 -1.14
C GLN A 25 -4.10 7.48 -2.25
N ARG A 26 -4.72 6.30 -2.46
CA ARG A 26 -4.24 5.27 -3.41
C ARG A 26 -4.58 5.57 -4.87
N VAL A 27 -5.57 6.38 -5.12
CA VAL A 27 -6.06 6.74 -6.46
C VAL A 27 -6.05 8.26 -6.62
N PRO A 28 -5.62 8.83 -7.76
CA PRO A 28 -5.63 10.27 -7.97
C PRO A 28 -7.03 10.88 -7.79
N GLU A 29 -7.12 12.12 -7.30
CA GLU A 29 -8.40 12.80 -7.08
C GLU A 29 -9.23 12.88 -8.36
N ALA A 30 -8.59 13.20 -9.50
CA ALA A 30 -9.25 13.27 -10.81
C ALA A 30 -9.91 11.95 -11.26
N VAL A 31 -9.48 10.82 -10.71
CA VAL A 31 -10.14 9.52 -10.94
C VAL A 31 -11.18 9.27 -9.84
N ARG A 32 -10.79 9.51 -8.58
CA ARG A 32 -11.60 9.27 -7.39
C ARG A 32 -12.98 9.92 -7.47
N GLU A 33 -13.05 11.19 -7.85
CA GLU A 33 -14.30 11.98 -7.90
C GLU A 33 -15.35 11.43 -8.88
N HIS A 34 -14.93 10.60 -9.83
CA HIS A 34 -15.80 9.95 -10.82
C HIS A 34 -16.25 8.53 -10.44
N LEU A 35 -15.78 7.99 -9.31
CA LEU A 35 -16.17 6.68 -8.82
C LEU A 35 -17.45 6.74 -7.99
N ASN A 36 -18.05 5.58 -7.73
CA ASN A 36 -19.19 5.51 -6.81
C ASN A 36 -18.80 6.03 -5.40
N PRO A 37 -19.76 6.58 -4.61
CA PRO A 37 -19.44 7.24 -3.33
C PRO A 37 -18.62 6.39 -2.38
N LYS A 38 -18.90 5.09 -2.28
CA LYS A 38 -18.16 4.18 -1.41
C LYS A 38 -16.73 3.92 -1.92
N ALA A 39 -16.51 3.84 -3.23
CA ALA A 39 -15.19 3.74 -3.81
C ALA A 39 -14.37 5.01 -3.56
N GLN A 40 -15.03 6.18 -3.59
CA GLN A 40 -14.37 7.44 -3.24
C GLN A 40 -13.80 7.44 -1.81
N GLU A 41 -14.53 6.88 -0.84
CA GLU A 41 -14.03 6.67 0.52
C GLU A 41 -12.87 5.66 0.55
N ARG A 42 -13.03 4.53 -0.18
CA ARG A 42 -12.01 3.47 -0.21
C ARG A 42 -10.68 3.90 -0.84
N CYS A 43 -10.67 4.89 -1.72
CA CYS A 43 -9.44 5.45 -2.28
C CYS A 43 -8.50 6.05 -1.21
N ARG A 44 -9.04 6.53 -0.10
CA ARG A 44 -8.30 7.14 1.03
C ARG A 44 -7.84 6.13 2.06
N VAL A 45 -8.29 4.89 1.97
CA VAL A 45 -7.87 3.82 2.88
C VAL A 45 -6.53 3.26 2.39
N ALA A 46 -5.52 3.25 3.26
CA ALA A 46 -4.13 2.92 2.93
C ALA A 46 -3.84 1.40 2.91
N SER A 47 -4.82 0.58 2.52
CA SER A 47 -4.65 -0.88 2.45
C SER A 47 -3.45 -1.28 1.59
N ASN A 48 -2.46 -1.96 2.20
CA ASN A 48 -1.20 -2.32 1.58
C ASN A 48 -0.43 -1.13 0.95
N SER A 49 -0.73 0.11 1.37
CA SER A 49 0.20 1.21 1.14
C SER A 49 1.35 1.11 2.13
N GLU A 50 2.50 1.61 1.73
CA GLU A 50 3.70 1.56 2.56
C GLU A 50 4.44 2.90 2.54
N ILE A 51 5.15 3.18 3.62
CA ILE A 51 6.23 4.16 3.63
C ILE A 51 7.53 3.39 3.67
N ARG A 52 8.43 3.68 2.72
CA ARG A 52 9.70 2.96 2.56
C ARG A 52 10.86 3.92 2.62
N PHE A 53 11.88 3.54 3.36
CA PHE A 53 13.11 4.33 3.50
C PHE A 53 14.29 3.48 3.94
N VAL A 54 15.48 4.05 3.81
CA VAL A 54 16.74 3.57 4.38
C VAL A 54 17.28 4.67 5.27
N ALA A 55 17.85 4.33 6.43
CA ALA A 55 18.44 5.29 7.36
C ALA A 55 19.59 4.66 8.16
N ASP A 56 20.47 5.51 8.68
CA ASP A 56 21.57 5.12 9.55
C ASP A 56 21.17 5.31 11.03
N GLY A 57 20.62 4.28 11.65
CA GLY A 57 20.23 4.29 13.05
C GLY A 57 18.74 4.60 13.28
N PRO A 58 18.36 5.11 14.47
CA PRO A 58 16.97 5.30 14.85
C PRO A 58 16.23 6.29 13.95
N VAL A 59 14.96 6.00 13.67
CA VAL A 59 14.06 6.85 12.87
C VAL A 59 12.80 7.18 13.67
N LYS A 60 12.47 8.45 13.78
CA LYS A 60 11.22 8.92 14.39
C LYS A 60 10.16 9.07 13.32
N VAL A 61 9.03 8.40 13.52
CA VAL A 61 7.88 8.42 12.61
C VAL A 61 6.68 8.95 13.36
N THR A 62 6.06 10.02 12.84
CA THR A 62 4.85 10.63 13.41
C THR A 62 3.68 10.39 12.47
N LEU A 63 2.74 9.56 12.90
CA LEU A 63 1.54 9.16 12.15
C LEU A 63 0.28 9.35 12.99
N SER A 64 -0.87 9.41 12.31
CA SER A 64 -2.20 9.19 12.92
C SER A 64 -3.12 8.45 11.97
N SER A 65 -4.26 7.99 12.50
CA SER A 65 -5.39 7.48 11.72
C SER A 65 -6.68 8.15 12.19
N PRO A 66 -7.49 8.77 11.31
CA PRO A 66 -8.78 9.35 11.70
C PRO A 66 -9.72 8.36 12.38
N GLN A 67 -9.61 7.08 12.10
CA GLN A 67 -10.38 6.00 12.73
C GLN A 67 -9.94 5.71 14.18
N GLY A 68 -8.83 6.25 14.62
CA GLY A 68 -8.41 6.33 16.03
C GLY A 68 -7.79 5.08 16.62
N SER A 69 -8.06 3.89 16.13
CA SER A 69 -7.49 2.65 16.67
C SER A 69 -7.03 1.71 15.58
N GLY A 70 -5.85 1.16 15.72
CA GLY A 70 -5.27 0.23 14.78
C GLY A 70 -3.79 -0.01 15.04
N THR A 71 -3.19 -0.77 14.16
CA THR A 71 -1.77 -1.10 14.25
C THR A 71 -1.19 -1.14 12.85
N TYR A 72 -0.08 -0.44 12.63
CA TYR A 72 0.73 -0.69 11.45
C TYR A 72 1.86 -1.68 11.77
N HIS A 73 2.46 -2.23 10.78
CA HIS A 73 3.54 -3.21 10.91
C HIS A 73 4.81 -2.67 10.28
N VAL A 74 5.94 -3.11 10.80
CA VAL A 74 7.27 -2.78 10.26
C VAL A 74 7.88 -4.03 9.66
N SER A 75 8.54 -3.86 8.53
CA SER A 75 9.36 -4.90 7.91
C SER A 75 10.72 -4.32 7.53
N TYR A 76 11.74 -5.14 7.65
CA TYR A 76 13.10 -4.86 7.19
C TYR A 76 13.33 -5.73 5.95
N GLY A 77 13.19 -5.14 4.77
CA GLY A 77 13.08 -5.93 3.54
C GLY A 77 11.93 -6.92 3.61
N SER A 78 12.21 -8.21 3.47
CA SER A 78 11.24 -9.31 3.62
C SER A 78 11.00 -9.75 5.07
N PHE A 79 11.75 -9.26 6.04
CA PHE A 79 11.71 -9.71 7.43
C PHE A 79 10.73 -8.88 8.26
N MET A 80 9.60 -9.49 8.63
CA MET A 80 8.60 -8.84 9.47
C MET A 80 9.10 -8.67 10.91
N ASP A 81 8.99 -7.45 11.44
CA ASP A 81 9.18 -7.22 12.86
C ASP A 81 8.01 -7.79 13.68
N SER A 82 8.32 -8.30 14.87
CA SER A 82 7.32 -8.80 15.82
C SER A 82 6.57 -7.71 16.57
N GLY A 83 7.05 -6.46 16.50
CA GLY A 83 6.45 -5.31 17.16
C GLY A 83 5.04 -5.00 16.63
N GLN A 84 4.27 -4.36 17.49
CA GLN A 84 2.96 -3.80 17.15
C GLN A 84 3.02 -2.30 17.37
N TYR A 85 2.81 -1.54 16.30
CA TYR A 85 2.95 -0.09 16.28
C TYR A 85 1.58 0.56 16.25
N PRO A 86 1.12 1.18 17.35
CA PRO A 86 -0.25 1.68 17.44
C PRO A 86 -0.49 2.89 16.53
N LEU A 87 -1.71 2.96 16.01
CA LEU A 87 -2.29 4.12 15.36
C LEU A 87 -3.32 4.74 16.28
N THR A 88 -3.30 6.06 16.40
CA THR A 88 -4.22 6.85 17.20
C THR A 88 -4.84 7.97 16.37
N ASN A 89 -5.94 8.56 16.82
CA ASN A 89 -6.56 9.71 16.15
C ASN A 89 -5.75 11.01 16.30
N ALA A 90 -4.88 11.08 17.29
CA ALA A 90 -3.91 12.15 17.43
C ALA A 90 -2.56 11.73 16.84
N PRO A 91 -1.72 12.68 16.37
CA PRO A 91 -0.36 12.36 15.96
C PRO A 91 0.44 11.68 17.06
N LEU A 92 0.96 10.50 16.78
CA LEU A 92 1.81 9.73 17.69
C LEU A 92 3.19 9.54 17.05
N THR A 93 4.23 9.92 17.78
CA THR A 93 5.61 9.70 17.36
C THR A 93 6.13 8.40 17.96
N ILE A 94 6.63 7.53 17.11
CA ILE A 94 7.29 6.28 17.52
C ILE A 94 8.72 6.30 16.97
N GLU A 95 9.66 5.88 17.79
CA GLU A 95 11.04 5.69 17.38
C GLU A 95 11.24 4.22 16.97
N LEU A 96 11.68 4.03 15.73
CA LEU A 96 12.04 2.73 15.17
C LEU A 96 13.56 2.57 15.27
N THR A 97 14.00 1.44 15.78
CA THR A 97 15.42 1.06 15.81
C THR A 97 15.66 -0.07 14.85
N VAL A 98 16.75 0.01 14.09
CA VAL A 98 17.18 -1.08 13.22
C VAL A 98 17.47 -2.31 14.08
N ASN A 99 16.91 -3.45 13.70
CA ASN A 99 17.14 -4.68 14.43
C ASN A 99 18.55 -5.19 14.13
N GLU A 100 19.44 -5.16 15.14
CA GLU A 100 20.84 -5.62 15.01
C GLU A 100 20.98 -7.07 14.51
N ARG A 101 19.98 -7.92 14.75
CA ARG A 101 19.96 -9.29 14.23
C ARG A 101 20.01 -9.38 12.71
N LEU A 102 19.54 -8.34 12.01
CA LEU A 102 19.59 -8.29 10.54
C LEU A 102 21.02 -8.13 10.02
N THR A 103 21.92 -7.55 10.81
CA THR A 103 23.34 -7.40 10.43
C THR A 103 24.10 -8.72 10.43
N THR A 104 23.57 -9.74 11.09
CA THR A 104 24.15 -11.09 11.23
C THR A 104 23.51 -12.14 10.32
N LEU A 105 22.57 -11.73 9.46
CA LEU A 105 21.94 -12.65 8.52
C LEU A 105 22.97 -13.27 7.58
N ASN A 106 22.83 -14.57 7.35
CA ASN A 106 23.66 -15.27 6.40
C ASN A 106 23.43 -14.71 4.99
N LYS A 107 24.51 -14.32 4.32
CA LYS A 107 24.48 -13.77 2.95
C LYS A 107 23.69 -14.67 1.98
N GLN A 108 23.77 -15.98 2.15
CA GLN A 108 23.06 -16.96 1.32
C GLN A 108 21.54 -16.79 1.35
N PHE A 109 20.96 -16.35 2.47
CA PHE A 109 19.52 -16.03 2.55
C PHE A 109 19.16 -14.72 1.86
N LEU A 110 20.13 -13.81 1.71
CA LEU A 110 19.92 -12.48 1.12
C LEU A 110 20.13 -12.50 -0.40
N GLU A 111 20.91 -13.44 -0.94
CA GLU A 111 21.25 -13.48 -2.37
C GLU A 111 20.03 -13.71 -3.29
N ASN A 112 18.98 -14.36 -2.76
CA ASN A 112 17.73 -14.63 -3.50
C ASN A 112 16.54 -13.81 -3.00
N ASP A 113 16.73 -12.95 -2.00
CA ASP A 113 15.66 -12.08 -1.50
C ASP A 113 15.52 -10.87 -2.44
N PRO A 114 14.34 -10.61 -3.00
CA PRO A 114 14.12 -9.44 -3.86
C PRO A 114 14.20 -8.11 -3.09
N TRP A 115 14.22 -8.15 -1.76
CA TRP A 115 14.33 -6.98 -0.91
C TRP A 115 15.70 -6.87 -0.23
N SER A 116 16.28 -5.69 -0.25
CA SER A 116 17.38 -5.39 0.66
C SER A 116 16.86 -5.32 2.12
N PRO A 117 17.51 -5.98 3.09
CA PRO A 117 17.12 -5.91 4.50
C PRO A 117 17.33 -4.51 5.10
N ASN A 118 18.03 -3.62 4.42
CA ASN A 118 18.22 -2.23 4.85
C ASN A 118 16.99 -1.35 4.58
N VAL A 119 16.06 -1.81 3.75
CA VAL A 119 14.81 -1.08 3.47
C VAL A 119 13.84 -1.28 4.62
N ILE A 120 13.55 -0.21 5.34
CA ILE A 120 12.51 -0.19 6.36
C ILE A 120 11.18 0.11 5.67
N ARG A 121 10.18 -0.75 5.91
CA ARG A 121 8.85 -0.68 5.31
C ARG A 121 7.82 -0.56 6.41
N LEU A 122 7.00 0.49 6.38
CA LEU A 122 5.83 0.65 7.25
C LEU A 122 4.60 0.19 6.47
N LEU A 123 4.01 -0.94 6.85
CA LEU A 123 2.88 -1.56 6.17
C LEU A 123 1.58 -1.15 6.86
N PHE A 124 0.68 -0.51 6.11
CA PHE A 124 -0.54 0.03 6.67
C PHE A 124 -1.74 -0.93 6.58
N PRO A 125 -2.58 -0.93 7.63
CA PRO A 125 -3.84 -1.65 7.66
C PRO A 125 -4.89 -0.97 6.77
N ARG A 126 -6.11 -1.53 6.77
CA ARG A 126 -7.28 -0.99 6.06
C ARG A 126 -7.87 0.24 6.77
N GLN A 127 -7.05 1.26 6.95
CA GLN A 127 -7.40 2.54 7.59
C GLN A 127 -6.85 3.72 6.79
N GLU A 128 -7.41 4.89 7.02
CA GLU A 128 -6.82 6.14 6.54
C GLU A 128 -5.57 6.45 7.36
N ILE A 129 -4.53 6.88 6.68
CA ILE A 129 -3.25 7.22 7.32
C ILE A 129 -2.91 8.68 7.01
N VAL A 130 -2.53 9.39 8.04
CA VAL A 130 -1.97 10.74 7.97
C VAL A 130 -0.53 10.71 8.45
N VAL A 131 0.37 11.16 7.58
CA VAL A 131 1.80 11.28 7.87
C VAL A 131 2.10 12.74 8.21
N TYR A 132 2.83 12.98 9.30
CA TYR A 132 3.24 14.32 9.71
C TYR A 132 4.74 14.52 9.52
N LYS A 133 5.56 13.56 9.99
CA LYS A 133 7.01 13.70 9.97
C LYS A 133 7.71 12.35 10.00
N ILE A 134 8.84 12.27 9.31
CA ILE A 134 9.78 11.15 9.39
C ILE A 134 11.18 11.75 9.47
N GLU A 135 11.92 11.38 10.50
CA GLU A 135 13.25 11.94 10.80
C GLU A 135 14.23 10.84 11.16
N GLY A 136 15.37 10.85 10.52
CA GLY A 136 16.45 9.92 10.77
C GLY A 136 17.77 10.43 10.19
N LYS A 137 18.88 9.85 10.64
CA LYS A 137 20.19 10.16 10.08
C LYS A 137 20.34 9.53 8.69
N ASN A 138 20.77 10.31 7.71
CA ASN A 138 20.96 9.89 6.33
C ASN A 138 19.70 9.19 5.75
N LEU A 139 18.52 9.68 6.14
CA LEU A 139 17.24 9.20 5.64
C LEU A 139 17.18 9.38 4.12
N ARG A 140 16.81 8.34 3.41
CA ARG A 140 16.61 8.37 1.96
C ARG A 140 15.57 7.36 1.48
N ALA A 141 14.97 7.60 0.33
CA ALA A 141 14.18 6.58 -0.34
C ALA A 141 15.06 5.37 -0.75
N PRO A 142 14.48 4.15 -0.81
CA PRO A 142 15.17 2.99 -1.36
C PRO A 142 15.53 3.21 -2.83
N LYS A 143 16.64 2.64 -3.25
CA LYS A 143 17.02 2.58 -4.66
C LYS A 143 16.30 1.44 -5.37
N PRO A 144 16.16 1.47 -6.71
CA PRO A 144 15.52 0.40 -7.47
C PRO A 144 16.07 -1.00 -7.18
N GLU A 145 17.40 -1.14 -7.06
CA GLU A 145 18.08 -2.39 -6.78
C GLU A 145 17.89 -2.93 -5.34
N GLU A 146 17.29 -2.13 -4.46
CA GLU A 146 16.98 -2.51 -3.08
C GLU A 146 15.55 -3.06 -2.92
N MET A 147 14.77 -3.09 -4.01
CA MET A 147 13.36 -3.49 -4.05
C MET A 147 13.10 -4.50 -5.16
N PRO A 148 11.99 -5.28 -5.12
CA PRO A 148 11.59 -6.15 -6.22
C PRO A 148 11.47 -5.39 -7.53
N SER A 149 12.00 -5.97 -8.61
CA SER A 149 11.86 -5.42 -9.96
C SER A 149 10.52 -5.78 -10.61
N LEU A 150 9.97 -6.97 -10.28
CA LEU A 150 8.65 -7.38 -10.73
C LEU A 150 7.57 -6.65 -9.93
N ARG A 151 6.55 -6.11 -10.61
CA ARG A 151 5.49 -5.29 -10.02
C ARG A 151 4.13 -5.92 -10.27
N TYR A 152 3.43 -6.24 -9.21
CA TYR A 152 2.13 -6.91 -9.24
C TYR A 152 1.01 -5.97 -8.81
N LEU A 153 0.12 -5.64 -9.74
CA LEU A 153 -1.09 -4.87 -9.48
C LEU A 153 -2.27 -5.80 -9.24
N THR A 154 -3.10 -5.47 -8.26
CA THR A 154 -4.37 -6.17 -8.03
C THR A 154 -5.51 -5.17 -7.87
N TYR A 155 -6.60 -5.36 -8.63
CA TYR A 155 -7.84 -4.60 -8.51
C TYR A 155 -8.99 -5.56 -8.23
N GLY A 156 -9.83 -5.25 -7.25
CA GLY A 156 -10.93 -6.12 -6.86
C GLY A 156 -11.67 -5.64 -5.63
N THR A 157 -12.34 -6.56 -4.97
CA THR A 157 -13.29 -6.31 -3.88
C THR A 157 -12.61 -6.24 -2.50
N SER A 158 -13.39 -6.42 -1.42
CA SER A 158 -12.90 -6.47 -0.03
C SER A 158 -11.85 -7.54 0.21
N ILE A 159 -11.94 -8.69 -0.48
CA ILE A 159 -10.97 -9.77 -0.35
C ILE A 159 -9.62 -9.33 -0.91
N THR A 160 -9.61 -8.66 -2.05
CA THR A 160 -8.41 -8.06 -2.64
C THR A 160 -7.82 -6.97 -1.75
N GLU A 161 -8.67 -6.12 -1.20
CA GLU A 161 -8.23 -5.08 -0.25
C GLU A 161 -7.65 -5.66 1.05
N GLY A 162 -7.85 -6.94 1.34
CA GLY A 162 -7.40 -7.62 2.56
C GLY A 162 -8.46 -7.66 3.67
N GLY A 163 -9.76 -7.64 3.33
CA GLY A 163 -10.88 -7.51 4.25
C GLY A 163 -10.97 -8.56 5.35
N CYS A 164 -10.49 -9.77 5.10
CA CYS A 164 -10.51 -10.88 6.05
C CYS A 164 -9.11 -11.23 6.60
N ALA A 165 -8.08 -10.50 6.18
CA ALA A 165 -6.73 -10.70 6.67
C ALA A 165 -6.54 -10.04 8.03
N THR A 166 -5.93 -10.73 8.97
CA THR A 166 -5.63 -10.20 10.32
C THR A 166 -4.51 -9.16 10.31
N LYS A 167 -3.67 -9.16 9.28
CA LYS A 167 -2.56 -8.22 9.09
C LYS A 167 -2.39 -7.89 7.60
N PRO A 168 -1.85 -6.72 7.22
CA PRO A 168 -1.71 -6.31 5.82
C PRO A 168 -0.96 -7.34 4.95
N HIS A 169 0.15 -7.86 5.44
CA HIS A 169 1.00 -8.84 4.74
C HIS A 169 0.39 -10.25 4.66
N LEU A 170 -0.74 -10.52 5.34
CA LEU A 170 -1.46 -11.79 5.30
C LEU A 170 -2.64 -11.78 4.34
N SER A 171 -2.92 -10.68 3.64
CA SER A 171 -3.89 -10.69 2.54
C SER A 171 -3.39 -11.61 1.41
N TYR A 172 -4.33 -12.22 0.67
CA TYR A 172 -3.91 -13.08 -0.45
C TYR A 172 -3.05 -12.31 -1.46
N ALA A 173 -3.39 -11.04 -1.69
CA ALA A 173 -2.64 -10.18 -2.61
C ALA A 173 -1.18 -10.01 -2.16
N ALA A 174 -0.96 -9.75 -0.86
CA ALA A 174 0.39 -9.62 -0.31
C ALA A 174 1.15 -10.95 -0.31
N GLN A 175 0.48 -12.05 0.01
CA GLN A 175 1.10 -13.38 -0.05
C GLN A 175 1.45 -13.79 -1.50
N THR A 176 0.58 -13.48 -2.47
CA THR A 176 0.86 -13.72 -3.89
C THR A 176 2.08 -12.91 -4.34
N ALA A 177 2.14 -11.61 -3.98
CA ALA A 177 3.29 -10.77 -4.29
C ALA A 177 4.59 -11.35 -3.69
N GLN A 178 4.55 -11.79 -2.44
CA GLN A 178 5.69 -12.41 -1.77
C GLN A 178 6.15 -13.69 -2.49
N LEU A 179 5.21 -14.57 -2.87
CA LEU A 179 5.53 -15.82 -3.58
C LEU A 179 6.11 -15.56 -4.98
N LEU A 180 5.70 -14.48 -5.63
CA LEU A 180 6.22 -14.05 -6.93
C LEU A 180 7.54 -13.27 -6.82
N GLY A 181 7.98 -12.91 -5.62
CA GLY A 181 9.09 -11.96 -5.44
C GLY A 181 8.77 -10.57 -6.02
N ALA A 182 7.52 -10.16 -5.98
CA ALA A 182 7.02 -8.94 -6.62
C ALA A 182 6.69 -7.84 -5.62
N ASP A 183 6.71 -6.61 -6.11
CA ASP A 183 6.21 -5.43 -5.40
C ASP A 183 4.69 -5.27 -5.63
N LEU A 184 3.91 -5.15 -4.54
CA LEU A 184 2.46 -5.15 -4.60
C LEU A 184 1.87 -3.74 -4.78
N ILE A 185 1.04 -3.56 -5.79
CA ILE A 185 0.14 -2.41 -5.94
C ILE A 185 -1.30 -2.88 -5.71
N ASN A 186 -1.86 -2.59 -4.54
CA ASN A 186 -3.20 -3.03 -4.18
C ASN A 186 -4.23 -1.92 -4.39
N LEU A 187 -5.11 -2.08 -5.38
CA LEU A 187 -6.23 -1.20 -5.68
C LEU A 187 -7.59 -1.83 -5.30
N GLY A 188 -7.62 -2.76 -4.34
CA GLY A 188 -8.84 -3.34 -3.80
C GLY A 188 -9.78 -2.30 -3.20
N MET A 189 -11.10 -2.46 -3.46
CA MET A 189 -12.17 -1.53 -3.10
C MET A 189 -13.29 -2.27 -2.37
N SER A 190 -13.25 -2.29 -1.05
CA SER A 190 -14.20 -3.04 -0.21
C SER A 190 -15.65 -2.59 -0.41
N GLY A 191 -16.50 -3.50 -0.88
CA GLY A 191 -17.94 -3.27 -1.09
C GLY A 191 -18.25 -2.25 -2.20
N SER A 192 -17.27 -1.91 -3.06
CA SER A 192 -17.41 -0.83 -4.04
C SER A 192 -16.62 -1.04 -5.33
N CYS A 193 -16.08 -2.23 -5.56
CA CYS A 193 -15.45 -2.58 -6.82
C CYS A 193 -16.52 -2.78 -7.89
N HIS A 194 -16.92 -1.70 -8.54
CA HIS A 194 -17.96 -1.69 -9.56
C HIS A 194 -17.42 -1.69 -10.99
N ALA A 195 -16.13 -1.98 -11.16
CA ALA A 195 -15.47 -2.03 -12.47
C ALA A 195 -15.76 -0.78 -13.32
N GLU A 196 -15.65 0.42 -12.71
CA GLU A 196 -15.87 1.68 -13.39
C GLU A 196 -14.81 1.90 -14.48
N PRO A 197 -15.21 2.44 -15.65
CA PRO A 197 -14.27 2.75 -16.73
C PRO A 197 -13.08 3.60 -16.29
N GLN A 198 -13.29 4.57 -15.40
CA GLN A 198 -12.26 5.47 -14.89
C GLN A 198 -11.15 4.74 -14.13
N MET A 199 -11.50 3.67 -13.39
CA MET A 199 -10.48 2.83 -12.73
C MET A 199 -9.66 2.04 -13.74
N PHE A 200 -10.27 1.50 -14.78
CA PHE A 200 -9.55 0.77 -15.83
C PHE A 200 -8.67 1.71 -16.66
N ASP A 201 -9.17 2.91 -17.00
CA ASP A 201 -8.38 3.93 -17.68
C ASP A 201 -7.16 4.35 -16.83
N TYR A 202 -7.34 4.50 -15.52
CA TYR A 202 -6.25 4.76 -14.59
C TYR A 202 -5.24 3.60 -14.53
N ILE A 203 -5.71 2.35 -14.41
CA ILE A 203 -4.83 1.17 -14.38
C ILE A 203 -4.04 1.06 -15.69
N ALA A 204 -4.71 1.23 -16.83
CA ALA A 204 -4.07 1.17 -18.15
C ALA A 204 -3.11 2.34 -18.43
N SER A 205 -3.31 3.49 -17.82
CA SER A 205 -2.42 4.64 -17.96
C SER A 205 -1.12 4.55 -17.13
N ARG A 206 -1.02 3.55 -16.22
CA ARG A 206 0.15 3.35 -15.38
C ARG A 206 1.22 2.55 -16.12
N ASP A 207 2.47 2.89 -15.87
CA ASP A 207 3.66 2.22 -16.38
C ASP A 207 4.46 1.49 -15.29
N ASP A 208 3.88 1.41 -14.08
CA ASP A 208 4.53 0.88 -12.89
C ASP A 208 4.00 -0.49 -12.43
N TRP A 209 3.47 -1.30 -13.35
CA TRP A 209 3.11 -2.70 -13.10
C TRP A 209 3.43 -3.60 -14.31
N ASP A 210 3.74 -4.87 -14.03
CA ASP A 210 4.13 -5.86 -15.04
C ASP A 210 3.07 -6.97 -15.15
N ILE A 211 2.42 -7.31 -14.03
CA ILE A 211 1.36 -8.31 -13.95
C ILE A 211 0.17 -7.70 -13.20
N ALA A 212 -1.04 -7.93 -13.70
CA ALA A 212 -2.27 -7.52 -13.04
C ALA A 212 -3.25 -8.67 -12.83
N THR A 213 -3.95 -8.67 -11.70
CA THR A 213 -5.12 -9.53 -11.47
C THR A 213 -6.36 -8.71 -11.17
N LEU A 214 -7.47 -9.10 -11.78
CA LEU A 214 -8.78 -8.45 -11.66
C LEU A 214 -9.75 -9.39 -10.97
N ALA A 215 -10.05 -9.16 -9.68
CA ALA A 215 -11.00 -9.95 -8.89
C ALA A 215 -12.36 -9.24 -8.83
N LEU A 216 -13.07 -9.27 -9.96
CA LEU A 216 -14.34 -8.57 -10.16
C LEU A 216 -15.52 -9.48 -9.74
N SER A 217 -16.70 -8.94 -9.66
CA SER A 217 -18.02 -9.55 -9.56
C SER A 217 -18.79 -9.35 -8.27
N VAL A 218 -18.35 -9.78 -7.11
CA VAL A 218 -19.18 -9.86 -5.89
C VAL A 218 -19.83 -8.52 -5.49
N ASN A 219 -19.19 -7.40 -5.78
CA ASN A 219 -19.78 -6.08 -5.51
C ASN A 219 -20.76 -5.61 -6.59
N MET A 220 -20.90 -6.37 -7.68
CA MET A 220 -21.79 -6.10 -8.79
C MET A 220 -22.93 -7.12 -8.92
N LEU A 221 -23.18 -7.92 -7.87
CA LEU A 221 -24.27 -8.94 -7.90
C LEU A 221 -25.66 -8.36 -8.15
N GLY A 222 -25.89 -7.10 -7.82
CA GLY A 222 -27.14 -6.39 -8.10
C GLY A 222 -27.19 -5.68 -9.45
N PHE A 223 -26.16 -5.82 -10.29
CA PHE A 223 -26.14 -5.20 -11.61
C PHE A 223 -26.86 -6.11 -12.62
N GLU A 224 -27.51 -5.49 -13.60
CA GLU A 224 -28.02 -6.21 -14.76
C GLU A 224 -26.88 -6.88 -15.53
N ASN A 225 -27.13 -8.07 -16.07
CA ASN A 225 -26.09 -8.88 -16.74
C ASN A 225 -25.37 -8.13 -17.86
N ASP A 226 -26.09 -7.33 -18.63
CA ASP A 226 -25.52 -6.58 -19.75
C ASP A 226 -24.60 -5.44 -19.27
N GLU A 227 -24.96 -4.75 -18.19
CA GLU A 227 -24.10 -3.73 -17.59
C GLU A 227 -22.84 -4.37 -16.97
N PHE A 228 -22.98 -5.49 -16.28
CA PHE A 228 -21.83 -6.25 -15.77
C PHE A 228 -20.87 -6.64 -16.91
N ARG A 229 -21.40 -7.27 -17.97
CA ARG A 229 -20.60 -7.68 -19.13
C ARG A 229 -19.93 -6.50 -19.82
N LYS A 230 -20.64 -5.38 -19.97
CA LYS A 230 -20.11 -4.15 -20.57
C LYS A 230 -18.91 -3.64 -19.81
N ARG A 231 -19.01 -3.53 -18.49
CA ARG A 231 -17.91 -3.05 -17.62
C ARG A 231 -16.69 -3.97 -17.64
N VAL A 232 -16.93 -5.29 -17.51
CA VAL A 232 -15.84 -6.28 -17.57
C VAL A 232 -15.14 -6.26 -18.94
N LYS A 233 -15.93 -6.25 -20.04
CA LYS A 233 -15.35 -6.13 -21.38
C LYS A 233 -14.54 -4.86 -21.57
N TYR A 234 -15.02 -3.73 -21.05
CA TYR A 234 -14.28 -2.48 -21.11
C TYR A 234 -12.89 -2.64 -20.48
N GLY A 235 -12.85 -3.18 -19.26
CA GLY A 235 -11.58 -3.33 -18.54
C GLY A 235 -10.61 -4.33 -19.16
N ILE A 236 -11.11 -5.43 -19.77
CA ILE A 236 -10.24 -6.43 -20.42
C ILE A 236 -9.64 -5.89 -21.73
N ASN A 237 -10.32 -4.96 -22.38
CA ASN A 237 -9.89 -4.39 -23.67
C ASN A 237 -8.97 -3.15 -23.52
N LYS A 238 -8.62 -2.75 -22.29
CA LYS A 238 -7.71 -1.64 -21.99
C LYS A 238 -6.30 -2.12 -21.74
#